data_a3f5d4760061818beb7cbddaad9293a9
#
_entry.id   a3f5d4760061818beb7cbddaad9293a9
#
_cell.length_a   1.000
_cell.length_b   1.000
_cell.length_c   1.000
_cell.angle_alpha   90.00
_cell.angle_beta   90.00
_cell.angle_gamma   90.00
#
_symmetry.space_group_name_H-M   'P 1'
#
loop_
_entity.id
_entity.type
_entity.pdbx_description
1 polymer ?
#
loop_
_entity_poly.entity_id
_entity_poly.type
_entity_poly.pdbx_seq_one_letter_code
_entity_poly.pdbx_strand_id
1 'polypeptide(L)'
;VKSLGEYISATGAKTLFAGAGANVYKINTANTPYTLDAQTFGGSATTKTNGNWQFTNFNNQFYGVQTGQQPINYDGTTWKDLEDVGSYHKPTNVTTFTPSCILGDYGRIWVGNIGENKDVVYYSDTLIGQTFNGGASGSVDLKTVWSGDEITALASFMGKLVIFGKNNIVIYNDPWDPAAASFQLDEVIEGVGCVARDSVQVIGDDIVFLSSSGVRSLARTM
;
A
#
# COMPACT_ATOMS: atom_id res chain seq x y z
N VAL A 1 2.32 -2.90 19.97
CA VAL A 1 1.83 -2.22 18.74
C VAL A 1 2.98 -2.15 17.76
N LYS A 2 2.73 -2.54 16.51
CA LYS A 2 3.73 -2.49 15.42
C LYS A 2 3.33 -1.54 14.30
N SER A 3 2.05 -1.25 14.17
CA SER A 3 1.53 -0.29 13.19
C SER A 3 0.39 0.52 13.76
N LEU A 4 0.24 1.73 13.25
CA LEU A 4 -0.87 2.63 13.55
C LEU A 4 -1.47 3.12 12.23
N GLY A 5 -2.79 3.36 12.24
CA GLY A 5 -3.47 3.92 11.10
C GLY A 5 -4.70 4.71 11.52
N GLU A 6 -5.01 5.76 10.77
CA GLU A 6 -6.18 6.59 10.97
C GLU A 6 -7.16 6.38 9.81
N TYR A 7 -8.33 5.84 10.10
CA TYR A 7 -9.45 5.82 9.18
C TYR A 7 -10.19 7.15 9.20
N ILE A 8 -10.47 7.68 8.03
CA ILE A 8 -11.25 8.90 7.85
C ILE A 8 -12.52 8.56 7.07
N SER A 9 -13.68 8.73 7.71
CA SER A 9 -14.98 8.46 7.08
C SER A 9 -15.38 9.55 6.08
N ALA A 10 -16.42 9.29 5.29
CA ALA A 10 -17.01 10.27 4.37
C ALA A 10 -17.45 11.59 5.05
N THR A 11 -17.77 11.53 6.34
CA THR A 11 -18.17 12.70 7.14
C THR A 11 -16.99 13.41 7.80
N GLY A 12 -15.76 12.92 7.58
CA GLY A 12 -14.55 13.44 8.21
C GLY A 12 -14.31 12.91 9.64
N ALA A 13 -15.15 11.99 10.14
CA ALA A 13 -14.92 11.38 11.44
C ALA A 13 -13.69 10.46 11.38
N LYS A 14 -12.86 10.56 12.43
CA LYS A 14 -11.58 9.85 12.52
C LYS A 14 -11.66 8.70 13.51
N THR A 15 -11.10 7.56 13.12
CA THR A 15 -10.96 6.39 13.98
C THR A 15 -9.51 5.91 13.91
N LEU A 16 -8.88 5.73 15.07
CA LEU A 16 -7.52 5.22 15.16
C LEU A 16 -7.51 3.71 15.32
N PHE A 17 -6.67 3.06 14.54
CA PHE A 17 -6.43 1.61 14.61
C PHE A 17 -4.97 1.32 14.90
N ALA A 18 -4.73 0.22 15.60
CA ALA A 18 -3.40 -0.29 15.92
C ALA A 18 -3.28 -1.76 15.54
N GLY A 19 -2.20 -2.13 14.85
CA GLY A 19 -1.85 -3.52 14.59
C GLY A 19 -0.92 -4.07 15.67
N ALA A 20 -1.26 -5.22 16.27
CA ALA A 20 -0.43 -5.88 17.26
C ALA A 20 -0.69 -7.38 17.29
N GLY A 21 0.36 -8.19 17.18
CA GLY A 21 0.24 -9.65 17.13
C GLY A 21 -0.69 -10.10 16.01
N ALA A 22 -1.68 -10.91 16.34
CA ALA A 22 -2.66 -11.45 15.38
C ALA A 22 -3.90 -10.54 15.18
N ASN A 23 -3.93 -9.34 15.75
CA ASN A 23 -5.13 -8.51 15.79
C ASN A 23 -4.91 -7.10 15.27
N VAL A 24 -6.01 -6.52 14.80
CA VAL A 24 -6.19 -5.07 14.68
C VAL A 24 -7.07 -4.61 15.83
N TYR A 25 -6.71 -3.49 16.44
CA TYR A 25 -7.42 -2.91 17.58
C TYR A 25 -7.92 -1.53 17.22
N LYS A 26 -9.15 -1.21 17.57
CA LYS A 26 -9.63 0.16 17.60
C LYS A 26 -9.16 0.83 18.90
N ILE A 27 -8.59 2.01 18.78
CA ILE A 27 -8.21 2.81 19.94
C ILE A 27 -9.46 3.56 20.43
N ASN A 28 -9.93 3.19 21.61
CA ASN A 28 -11.09 3.86 22.22
C ASN A 28 -10.63 5.08 23.01
N THR A 29 -10.90 6.24 22.45
CA THR A 29 -10.50 7.54 23.02
C THR A 29 -11.52 8.10 24.03
N ALA A 30 -12.67 7.47 24.20
CA ALA A 30 -13.67 7.89 25.19
C ALA A 30 -13.27 7.52 26.62
N ASN A 31 -12.32 6.59 26.79
CA ASN A 31 -11.83 6.16 28.09
C ASN A 31 -10.51 6.87 28.49
N THR A 32 -10.28 7.01 29.78
CA THR A 32 -9.01 7.49 30.32
C THR A 32 -8.55 6.56 31.43
N PRO A 33 -7.47 5.77 31.26
CA PRO A 33 -6.60 5.69 30.06
C PRO A 33 -7.34 5.11 28.84
N TYR A 34 -6.83 5.40 27.63
CA TYR A 34 -7.38 4.83 26.40
C TYR A 34 -7.30 3.30 26.42
N THR A 35 -8.35 2.66 25.90
CA THR A 35 -8.42 1.19 25.78
C THR A 35 -8.26 0.74 24.32
N LEU A 36 -7.84 -0.49 24.14
CA LEU A 36 -7.69 -1.14 22.84
C LEU A 36 -8.80 -2.18 22.68
N ASP A 37 -9.73 -1.92 21.77
CA ASP A 37 -10.84 -2.83 21.48
C ASP A 37 -10.45 -3.71 20.30
N ALA A 38 -10.23 -5.01 20.55
CA ALA A 38 -9.90 -5.99 19.51
C ALA A 38 -11.00 -6.06 18.47
N GLN A 39 -10.62 -5.95 17.19
CA GLN A 39 -11.55 -5.99 16.09
C GLN A 39 -11.77 -7.43 15.63
N THR A 40 -13.02 -7.76 15.33
CA THR A 40 -13.38 -9.03 14.70
C THR A 40 -13.45 -8.84 13.20
N PHE A 41 -12.99 -9.85 12.46
CA PHE A 41 -13.10 -9.89 11.01
C PHE A 41 -14.36 -10.68 10.63
N GLY A 42 -15.19 -10.10 9.76
CA GLY A 42 -16.31 -10.79 9.16
C GLY A 42 -15.87 -11.71 8.02
N GLY A 43 -16.70 -12.70 7.69
CA GLY A 43 -16.41 -13.66 6.61
C GLY A 43 -15.51 -14.82 7.04
N SER A 44 -14.78 -15.36 6.09
CA SER A 44 -13.83 -16.49 6.27
C SER A 44 -12.44 -16.01 6.68
N ALA A 45 -12.37 -15.13 7.68
CA ALA A 45 -11.14 -14.45 8.07
C ALA A 45 -9.98 -15.41 8.31
N THR A 46 -8.86 -15.17 7.64
CA THR A 46 -7.62 -15.89 7.87
C THR A 46 -6.94 -15.42 9.16
N THR A 47 -6.19 -16.31 9.80
CA THR A 47 -5.41 -15.96 11.00
C THR A 47 -4.38 -14.89 10.64
N LYS A 48 -4.46 -13.74 11.29
CA LYS A 48 -3.48 -12.66 11.12
C LYS A 48 -2.23 -12.94 11.95
N THR A 49 -1.09 -12.45 11.51
CA THR A 49 0.18 -12.61 12.19
C THR A 49 0.92 -11.27 12.25
N ASN A 50 1.78 -11.09 13.22
CA ASN A 50 2.78 -10.03 13.30
C ASN A 50 2.27 -8.59 13.54
N GLY A 51 1.13 -8.15 13.02
CA GLY A 51 0.57 -6.81 13.25
C GLY A 51 1.34 -5.65 12.60
N ASN A 52 2.24 -5.92 11.64
CA ASN A 52 3.00 -4.88 10.93
C ASN A 52 2.29 -4.46 9.65
N TRP A 53 1.12 -3.87 9.81
CA TRP A 53 0.28 -3.40 8.73
C TRP A 53 0.74 -2.04 8.18
N GLN A 54 0.68 -1.87 6.88
CA GLN A 54 0.65 -0.57 6.23
C GLN A 54 -0.79 -0.26 5.86
N PHE A 55 -1.28 0.91 6.24
CA PHE A 55 -2.66 1.30 6.04
C PHE A 55 -2.77 2.48 5.06
N THR A 56 -3.89 2.53 4.35
CA THR A 56 -4.26 3.67 3.52
C THR A 56 -5.77 3.89 3.50
N ASN A 57 -6.19 5.15 3.45
CA ASN A 57 -7.58 5.52 3.19
C ASN A 57 -7.79 5.63 1.68
N PHE A 58 -8.88 5.07 1.19
CA PHE A 58 -9.26 5.23 -0.20
C PHE A 58 -10.77 5.08 -0.36
N ASN A 59 -11.41 6.08 -0.97
CA ASN A 59 -12.83 6.10 -1.29
C ASN A 59 -13.74 5.65 -0.11
N ASN A 60 -13.61 6.31 1.04
CA ASN A 60 -14.34 6.03 2.29
C ASN A 60 -14.12 4.64 2.89
N GLN A 61 -13.11 3.94 2.44
CA GLN A 61 -12.71 2.66 2.99
C GLN A 61 -11.26 2.74 3.49
N PHE A 62 -10.89 1.83 4.35
CA PHE A 62 -9.56 1.75 4.92
C PHE A 62 -8.96 0.38 4.63
N TYR A 63 -7.83 0.39 3.97
CA TYR A 63 -7.16 -0.82 3.53
C TYR A 63 -5.88 -1.04 4.31
N GLY A 64 -5.56 -2.30 4.56
CA GLY A 64 -4.32 -2.69 5.20
C GLY A 64 -3.64 -3.83 4.46
N VAL A 65 -2.32 -3.75 4.31
CA VAL A 65 -1.48 -4.84 3.79
C VAL A 65 -0.37 -5.18 4.76
N GLN A 66 0.02 -6.43 4.77
CA GLN A 66 1.13 -6.97 5.54
C GLN A 66 1.77 -8.10 4.76
N THR A 67 3.10 -8.16 4.73
CA THR A 67 3.85 -9.22 4.05
C THR A 67 3.33 -10.61 4.42
N GLY A 68 3.01 -11.41 3.40
CA GLY A 68 2.54 -12.78 3.54
C GLY A 68 1.10 -12.93 4.06
N GLN A 69 0.33 -11.85 4.11
CA GLN A 69 -1.07 -11.85 4.54
C GLN A 69 -1.99 -11.33 3.44
N GLN A 70 -3.20 -11.85 3.41
CA GLN A 70 -4.27 -11.26 2.61
C GLN A 70 -4.51 -9.80 3.04
N PRO A 71 -4.73 -8.88 2.10
CA PRO A 71 -5.12 -7.52 2.44
C PRO A 71 -6.42 -7.50 3.24
N ILE A 72 -6.54 -6.51 4.09
CA ILE A 72 -7.74 -6.28 4.89
C ILE A 72 -8.44 -4.99 4.48
N ASN A 73 -9.74 -4.96 4.64
CA ASN A 73 -10.58 -3.82 4.34
C ASN A 73 -11.51 -3.51 5.51
N TYR A 74 -11.68 -2.23 5.80
CA TYR A 74 -12.65 -1.70 6.74
C TYR A 74 -13.61 -0.75 6.02
N ASP A 75 -14.90 -1.04 6.05
CA ASP A 75 -15.95 -0.29 5.35
C ASP A 75 -16.56 0.86 6.19
N GLY A 76 -15.97 1.16 7.35
CA GLY A 76 -16.50 2.09 8.33
C GLY A 76 -17.25 1.42 9.49
N THR A 77 -17.57 0.15 9.36
CA THR A 77 -18.29 -0.65 10.37
C THR A 77 -17.62 -1.98 10.67
N THR A 78 -17.18 -2.70 9.64
CA THR A 78 -16.68 -4.07 9.75
C THR A 78 -15.34 -4.24 9.05
N TRP A 79 -14.43 -4.96 9.69
CA TRP A 79 -13.23 -5.47 9.05
C TRP A 79 -13.51 -6.78 8.31
N LYS A 80 -12.94 -6.94 7.12
CA LYS A 80 -12.97 -8.17 6.32
C LYS A 80 -11.61 -8.43 5.71
N ASP A 81 -11.31 -9.69 5.39
CA ASP A 81 -10.30 -10.00 4.40
C ASP A 81 -10.79 -9.47 3.05
N LEU A 82 -9.89 -8.96 2.24
CA LEU A 82 -10.31 -8.35 0.97
C LEU A 82 -11.03 -9.36 0.07
N GLU A 83 -10.66 -10.64 0.13
CA GLU A 83 -11.31 -11.73 -0.61
C GLU A 83 -12.76 -12.01 -0.20
N ASP A 84 -13.16 -11.59 1.02
CA ASP A 84 -14.55 -11.70 1.51
C ASP A 84 -15.40 -10.47 1.12
N VAL A 85 -14.82 -9.50 0.44
CA VAL A 85 -15.57 -8.36 -0.11
C VAL A 85 -16.21 -8.77 -1.43
N GLY A 86 -17.53 -8.66 -1.55
CA GLY A 86 -18.31 -9.22 -2.67
C GLY A 86 -17.97 -8.70 -4.07
N SER A 87 -17.20 -7.62 -4.17
CA SER A 87 -16.69 -7.05 -5.44
C SER A 87 -15.17 -7.22 -5.60
N TYR A 88 -14.56 -8.11 -4.82
CA TYR A 88 -13.14 -8.38 -4.92
C TYR A 88 -12.79 -9.19 -6.15
N HIS A 89 -11.80 -8.70 -6.88
CA HIS A 89 -11.20 -9.38 -8.02
C HIS A 89 -9.68 -9.25 -7.93
N LYS A 90 -9.00 -10.35 -7.59
CA LYS A 90 -7.53 -10.37 -7.60
C LYS A 90 -6.97 -10.35 -9.03
N PRO A 91 -5.71 -9.96 -9.24
CA PRO A 91 -5.07 -10.09 -10.54
C PRO A 91 -5.09 -11.55 -11.05
N THR A 92 -5.30 -11.76 -12.35
CA THR A 92 -5.42 -13.11 -12.94
C THR A 92 -4.12 -13.92 -12.90
N ASN A 93 -2.99 -13.24 -12.93
CA ASN A 93 -1.66 -13.82 -12.93
C ASN A 93 -1.06 -14.02 -11.53
N VAL A 94 -1.88 -13.91 -10.48
CA VAL A 94 -1.47 -14.05 -9.07
C VAL A 94 -2.24 -15.19 -8.43
N THR A 95 -1.53 -16.20 -7.92
CA THR A 95 -2.13 -17.33 -7.20
C THR A 95 -2.63 -16.87 -5.82
N THR A 96 -1.77 -16.18 -5.08
CA THR A 96 -2.07 -15.68 -3.74
C THR A 96 -1.82 -14.18 -3.67
N PHE A 97 -2.84 -13.40 -3.36
CA PHE A 97 -2.74 -11.94 -3.33
C PHE A 97 -2.31 -11.44 -1.94
N THR A 98 -1.00 -11.35 -1.73
CA THR A 98 -0.39 -10.97 -0.44
C THR A 98 0.61 -9.84 -0.61
N PRO A 99 0.17 -8.64 -1.01
CA PRO A 99 1.06 -7.51 -1.22
C PRO A 99 1.72 -7.04 0.09
N SER A 100 2.94 -6.55 -0.02
CA SER A 100 3.73 -6.06 1.12
C SER A 100 3.68 -4.55 1.30
N CYS A 101 3.33 -3.80 0.26
CA CYS A 101 3.18 -2.35 0.31
C CYS A 101 1.92 -1.89 -0.43
N ILE A 102 1.38 -0.75 0.00
CA ILE A 102 0.13 -0.17 -0.51
C ILE A 102 0.24 1.35 -0.57
N LEU A 103 -0.39 1.92 -1.59
CA LEU A 103 -0.59 3.36 -1.75
C LEU A 103 -2.02 3.60 -2.25
N GLY A 104 -2.78 4.45 -1.57
CA GLY A 104 -4.09 4.92 -2.02
C GLY A 104 -3.96 6.33 -2.56
N ASP A 105 -3.77 6.48 -3.86
CA ASP A 105 -3.65 7.78 -4.53
C ASP A 105 -3.99 7.66 -6.02
N TYR A 106 -4.09 8.80 -6.70
CA TYR A 106 -4.38 8.87 -8.14
C TYR A 106 -5.66 8.12 -8.54
N GLY A 107 -6.69 8.20 -7.67
CA GLY A 107 -7.97 7.54 -7.90
C GLY A 107 -7.93 6.01 -7.87
N ARG A 108 -6.89 5.39 -7.29
CA ARG A 108 -6.66 3.95 -7.27
C ARG A 108 -5.98 3.48 -5.99
N ILE A 109 -6.04 2.18 -5.76
CA ILE A 109 -5.13 1.49 -4.85
C ILE A 109 -3.99 0.90 -5.68
N TRP A 110 -2.76 1.20 -5.28
CA TRP A 110 -1.54 0.62 -5.83
C TRP A 110 -0.93 -0.32 -4.80
N VAL A 111 -0.49 -1.49 -5.24
CA VAL A 111 0.15 -2.49 -4.36
C VAL A 111 1.35 -3.11 -5.05
N GLY A 112 2.31 -3.53 -4.27
CA GLY A 112 3.53 -4.16 -4.79
C GLY A 112 4.07 -5.27 -3.90
N ASN A 113 5.08 -5.97 -4.43
CA ASN A 113 5.77 -7.07 -3.78
C ASN A 113 4.81 -8.18 -3.36
N ILE A 114 4.21 -8.85 -4.35
CA ILE A 114 3.27 -9.95 -4.17
C ILE A 114 3.99 -11.26 -4.44
N GLY A 115 4.18 -12.08 -3.41
CA GLY A 115 4.65 -13.47 -3.53
C GLY A 115 5.71 -13.72 -4.61
N GLU A 116 5.29 -14.30 -5.72
CA GLU A 116 6.12 -14.58 -6.90
C GLU A 116 6.38 -13.36 -7.80
N ASN A 117 5.58 -12.31 -7.69
CA ASN A 117 5.65 -11.09 -8.53
C ASN A 117 6.17 -9.90 -7.75
N LYS A 118 7.40 -9.99 -7.27
CA LYS A 118 8.00 -8.97 -6.40
C LYS A 118 8.39 -7.67 -7.09
N ASP A 119 8.48 -7.71 -8.39
CA ASP A 119 8.88 -6.65 -9.31
C ASP A 119 7.70 -6.08 -10.13
N VAL A 120 6.45 -6.42 -9.76
CA VAL A 120 5.25 -5.93 -10.42
C VAL A 120 4.44 -5.08 -9.45
N VAL A 121 4.08 -3.87 -9.88
CA VAL A 121 3.07 -3.03 -9.23
C VAL A 121 1.72 -3.33 -9.85
N TYR A 122 0.73 -3.63 -9.04
CA TYR A 122 -0.66 -3.76 -9.47
C TYR A 122 -1.46 -2.55 -9.03
N TYR A 123 -2.42 -2.14 -9.86
CA TYR A 123 -3.34 -1.05 -9.53
C TYR A 123 -4.79 -1.46 -9.72
N SER A 124 -5.64 -0.97 -8.83
CA SER A 124 -7.06 -1.27 -8.84
C SER A 124 -7.80 -0.53 -9.96
N ASP A 125 -9.04 -0.90 -10.18
CA ASP A 125 -9.97 -0.12 -10.98
C ASP A 125 -10.18 1.28 -10.38
N THR A 126 -10.59 2.22 -11.22
CA THR A 126 -10.80 3.63 -10.82
C THR A 126 -11.88 3.72 -9.74
N LEU A 127 -11.53 4.31 -8.61
CA LEU A 127 -12.37 4.50 -7.42
C LEU A 127 -12.90 3.20 -6.79
N ILE A 128 -12.42 2.02 -7.22
CA ILE A 128 -12.81 0.71 -6.68
C ILE A 128 -11.56 -0.01 -6.19
N GLY A 129 -11.22 0.17 -4.91
CA GLY A 129 -9.96 -0.30 -4.33
C GLY A 129 -9.83 -1.82 -4.16
N GLN A 130 -10.90 -2.59 -4.35
CA GLN A 130 -10.91 -4.04 -4.21
C GLN A 130 -10.87 -4.80 -5.55
N THR A 131 -10.89 -4.11 -6.70
CA THR A 131 -10.91 -4.73 -8.02
C THR A 131 -9.57 -4.55 -8.73
N PHE A 132 -8.80 -5.62 -8.83
CA PHE A 132 -7.50 -5.67 -9.50
C PHE A 132 -7.51 -6.50 -10.80
N ASN A 133 -8.71 -6.89 -11.27
CA ASN A 133 -8.91 -7.62 -12.52
C ASN A 133 -10.26 -7.18 -13.13
N GLY A 134 -10.20 -6.49 -14.24
CA GLY A 134 -11.36 -5.89 -14.91
C GLY A 134 -11.42 -4.38 -14.76
N GLY A 135 -12.32 -3.75 -15.50
CA GLY A 135 -12.39 -2.30 -15.60
C GLY A 135 -11.10 -1.69 -16.12
N ALA A 136 -10.63 -0.66 -15.46
CA ALA A 136 -9.39 0.02 -15.76
C ALA A 136 -8.22 -0.41 -14.85
N SER A 137 -8.33 -1.57 -14.18
CA SER A 137 -7.23 -2.14 -13.38
C SER A 137 -6.13 -2.73 -14.27
N GLY A 138 -4.94 -2.90 -13.70
CA GLY A 138 -3.82 -3.47 -14.44
C GLY A 138 -2.54 -3.58 -13.61
N SER A 139 -1.41 -3.63 -14.31
CA SER A 139 -0.10 -3.75 -13.66
C SER A 139 1.01 -3.07 -14.44
N VAL A 140 2.08 -2.72 -13.72
CA VAL A 140 3.34 -2.21 -14.25
C VAL A 140 4.42 -3.25 -13.93
N ASP A 141 4.99 -3.87 -14.97
CA ASP A 141 6.08 -4.83 -14.85
C ASP A 141 7.42 -4.09 -14.92
N LEU A 142 8.21 -4.18 -13.87
CA LEU A 142 9.50 -3.51 -13.75
C LEU A 142 10.69 -4.38 -14.15
N LYS A 143 10.47 -5.63 -14.57
CA LYS A 143 11.53 -6.57 -14.95
C LYS A 143 12.47 -6.03 -16.01
N THR A 144 11.94 -5.23 -16.93
CA THR A 144 12.73 -4.61 -18.00
C THR A 144 13.36 -3.28 -17.60
N VAL A 145 12.93 -2.71 -16.47
CA VAL A 145 13.38 -1.40 -15.98
C VAL A 145 14.53 -1.56 -15.00
N TRP A 146 14.40 -2.54 -14.10
CA TRP A 146 15.48 -2.92 -13.18
C TRP A 146 15.74 -4.42 -13.21
N SER A 147 16.98 -4.83 -13.12
CA SER A 147 17.35 -6.25 -13.18
C SER A 147 17.38 -6.85 -11.79
N GLY A 148 16.39 -7.71 -11.47
CA GLY A 148 16.41 -8.56 -10.27
C GLY A 148 16.21 -7.84 -8.93
N ASP A 149 15.64 -6.65 -8.93
CA ASP A 149 15.26 -5.94 -7.70
C ASP A 149 13.84 -6.31 -7.28
N GLU A 150 13.46 -6.00 -6.06
CA GLU A 150 12.11 -6.22 -5.53
C GLU A 150 11.55 -4.93 -4.92
N ILE A 151 10.26 -4.70 -5.14
CA ILE A 151 9.55 -3.52 -4.63
C ILE A 151 9.55 -3.56 -3.10
N THR A 152 9.94 -2.46 -2.48
CA THR A 152 9.90 -2.30 -1.01
C THR A 152 8.84 -1.32 -0.55
N ALA A 153 8.64 -0.22 -1.28
CA ALA A 153 7.65 0.80 -0.93
C ALA A 153 7.11 1.52 -2.17
N LEU A 154 5.98 2.16 -1.99
CA LEU A 154 5.33 3.03 -2.96
C LEU A 154 5.07 4.39 -2.32
N ALA A 155 5.24 5.46 -3.10
CA ALA A 155 4.88 6.81 -2.66
C ALA A 155 4.30 7.63 -3.82
N SER A 156 3.48 8.62 -3.48
CA SER A 156 3.05 9.67 -4.40
C SER A 156 3.85 10.93 -4.12
N PHE A 157 4.36 11.56 -5.17
CA PHE A 157 5.16 12.75 -5.03
C PHE A 157 5.08 13.64 -6.26
N MET A 158 4.67 14.89 -6.08
CA MET A 158 4.56 15.89 -7.16
C MET A 158 3.82 15.39 -8.41
N GLY A 159 2.71 14.65 -8.22
CA GLY A 159 1.93 14.10 -9.33
C GLY A 159 2.53 12.86 -9.99
N LYS A 160 3.59 12.30 -9.42
CA LYS A 160 4.32 11.12 -9.93
C LYS A 160 4.16 9.93 -8.98
N LEU A 161 4.18 8.74 -9.55
CA LEU A 161 4.30 7.50 -8.80
C LEU A 161 5.78 7.16 -8.61
N VAL A 162 6.22 7.08 -7.36
CA VAL A 162 7.58 6.69 -6.98
C VAL A 162 7.56 5.27 -6.44
N ILE A 163 8.31 4.39 -7.09
CA ILE A 163 8.41 2.97 -6.76
C ILE A 163 9.83 2.72 -6.22
N PHE A 164 9.92 2.34 -4.97
CA PHE A 164 11.19 2.01 -4.33
C PHE A 164 11.44 0.50 -4.43
N GLY A 165 12.57 0.14 -4.98
CA GLY A 165 13.19 -1.17 -4.83
C GLY A 165 14.21 -1.18 -3.70
N LYS A 166 14.88 -2.30 -3.46
CA LYS A 166 15.97 -2.40 -2.50
C LYS A 166 17.21 -1.62 -2.93
N ASN A 167 17.46 -1.58 -4.25
CA ASN A 167 18.67 -1.02 -4.84
C ASN A 167 18.39 0.05 -5.91
N ASN A 168 17.14 0.22 -6.31
CA ASN A 168 16.75 1.15 -7.36
C ASN A 168 15.49 1.92 -6.97
N ILE A 169 15.28 3.09 -7.61
CA ILE A 169 14.05 3.85 -7.50
C ILE A 169 13.58 4.14 -8.92
N VAL A 170 12.29 3.94 -9.16
CA VAL A 170 11.66 4.18 -10.47
C VAL A 170 10.55 5.19 -10.31
N ILE A 171 10.50 6.16 -11.20
CA ILE A 171 9.53 7.24 -11.18
C ILE A 171 8.72 7.21 -12.47
N TYR A 172 7.40 7.21 -12.34
CA TYR A 172 6.45 7.31 -13.45
C TYR A 172 5.67 8.61 -13.40
N ASN A 173 5.52 9.24 -14.56
CA ASN A 173 4.65 10.40 -14.76
C ASN A 173 3.19 9.98 -14.92
N ASP A 174 2.28 10.89 -14.59
CA ASP A 174 0.85 10.82 -14.88
C ASP A 174 0.15 9.50 -14.48
N PRO A 175 0.22 9.09 -13.20
CA PRO A 175 -0.36 7.83 -12.74
C PRO A 175 -1.90 7.84 -12.63
N TRP A 176 -2.57 8.93 -12.98
CA TRP A 176 -4.03 9.04 -12.97
C TRP A 176 -4.71 8.09 -13.95
N ASP A 177 -4.11 7.93 -15.13
CA ASP A 177 -4.56 6.97 -16.13
C ASP A 177 -3.40 6.11 -16.62
N PRO A 178 -3.10 4.99 -15.95
CA PRO A 178 -1.98 4.11 -16.32
C PRO A 178 -2.12 3.42 -17.68
N ALA A 179 -3.29 3.50 -18.32
CA ALA A 179 -3.51 3.03 -19.69
C ALA A 179 -3.22 4.11 -20.74
N ALA A 180 -3.13 5.36 -20.34
CA ALA A 180 -2.84 6.47 -21.26
C ALA A 180 -1.37 6.49 -21.67
N ALA A 181 -1.10 7.05 -22.86
CA ALA A 181 0.26 7.23 -23.36
C ALA A 181 1.09 8.23 -22.53
N SER A 182 0.45 9.02 -21.68
CA SER A 182 1.10 9.95 -20.75
C SER A 182 1.69 9.26 -19.53
N PHE A 183 1.23 8.06 -19.17
CA PHE A 183 1.84 7.25 -18.13
C PHE A 183 3.16 6.67 -18.65
N GLN A 184 4.23 7.34 -18.39
CA GLN A 184 5.55 6.98 -18.90
C GLN A 184 6.59 6.94 -17.78
N LEU A 185 7.58 6.07 -18.00
CA LEU A 185 8.79 6.08 -17.22
C LEU A 185 9.48 7.45 -17.35
N ASP A 186 9.67 8.11 -16.22
CA ASP A 186 10.31 9.41 -16.13
C ASP A 186 11.79 9.26 -15.80
N GLU A 187 12.09 8.51 -14.74
CA GLU A 187 13.46 8.35 -14.26
C GLU A 187 13.68 6.97 -13.61
N VAL A 188 14.91 6.48 -13.74
CA VAL A 188 15.43 5.32 -12.99
C VAL A 188 16.69 5.75 -12.26
N ILE A 189 16.67 5.64 -10.95
CA ILE A 189 17.82 5.90 -10.09
C ILE A 189 18.40 4.55 -9.67
N GLU A 190 19.58 4.24 -10.15
CA GLU A 190 20.25 2.96 -9.89
C GLU A 190 21.21 3.05 -8.70
N GLY A 191 21.39 1.94 -7.99
CA GLY A 191 22.34 1.83 -6.87
C GLY A 191 21.87 2.47 -5.56
N VAL A 192 20.68 3.04 -5.54
CA VAL A 192 20.03 3.60 -4.34
C VAL A 192 18.58 3.15 -4.27
N GLY A 193 18.21 2.53 -3.17
CA GLY A 193 16.84 2.08 -2.94
C GLY A 193 16.47 2.16 -1.46
N CYS A 194 15.27 1.73 -1.13
CA CYS A 194 14.72 1.73 0.21
C CYS A 194 14.79 0.33 0.82
N VAL A 195 15.36 0.19 2.01
CA VAL A 195 15.48 -1.10 2.71
C VAL A 195 14.38 -1.32 3.75
N ALA A 196 13.62 -0.29 4.08
CA ALA A 196 12.56 -0.34 5.10
C ALA A 196 11.30 0.38 4.61
N ARG A 197 10.26 -0.38 4.27
CA ARG A 197 8.98 0.12 3.74
C ARG A 197 8.45 1.36 4.48
N ASP A 198 8.39 1.25 5.79
CA ASP A 198 7.72 2.25 6.63
C ASP A 198 8.61 3.48 6.92
N SER A 199 9.84 3.50 6.37
CA SER A 199 10.74 4.65 6.46
C SER A 199 10.49 5.71 5.40
N VAL A 200 9.72 5.40 4.35
CA VAL A 200 9.40 6.34 3.27
C VAL A 200 8.41 7.39 3.79
N GLN A 201 8.86 8.64 3.81
CA GLN A 201 8.06 9.76 4.30
C GLN A 201 8.16 10.95 3.34
N VAL A 202 7.02 11.46 2.91
CA VAL A 202 6.94 12.71 2.14
C VAL A 202 7.03 13.87 3.12
N ILE A 203 8.03 14.72 2.96
CA ILE A 203 8.29 15.86 3.85
C ILE A 203 8.44 17.13 2.99
N GLY A 204 7.36 17.91 2.93
CA GLY A 204 7.32 19.10 2.09
C GLY A 204 7.46 18.77 0.60
N ASP A 205 8.53 19.23 0.00
CA ASP A 205 8.89 19.05 -1.40
C ASP A 205 9.97 17.96 -1.64
N ASP A 206 10.08 17.01 -0.71
CA ASP A 206 11.03 15.90 -0.79
C ASP A 206 10.45 14.60 -0.23
N ILE A 207 11.10 13.47 -0.54
CA ILE A 207 10.86 12.17 0.09
C ILE A 207 12.13 11.75 0.82
N VAL A 208 11.99 11.45 2.11
CA VAL A 208 13.07 10.89 2.94
C VAL A 208 12.82 9.40 3.15
N PHE A 209 13.87 8.59 3.03
CA PHE A 209 13.80 7.15 3.16
C PHE A 209 15.09 6.55 3.72
N LEU A 210 15.03 5.33 4.23
CA LEU A 210 16.19 4.58 4.70
C LEU A 210 16.74 3.70 3.58
N SER A 211 17.94 4.02 3.12
CA SER A 211 18.69 3.19 2.18
C SER A 211 19.70 2.28 2.91
N SER A 212 20.33 1.37 2.19
CA SER A 212 21.40 0.50 2.73
C SER A 212 22.61 1.29 3.29
N SER A 213 22.79 2.54 2.84
CA SER A 213 23.88 3.43 3.26
C SER A 213 23.43 4.53 4.24
N GLY A 214 22.21 4.43 4.80
CA GLY A 214 21.65 5.39 5.75
C GLY A 214 20.45 6.17 5.21
N VAL A 215 20.05 7.21 5.91
CA VAL A 215 18.94 8.06 5.52
C VAL A 215 19.29 8.88 4.29
N ARG A 216 18.43 8.84 3.30
CA ARG A 216 18.56 9.54 2.02
C ARG A 216 17.34 10.42 1.75
N SER A 217 17.55 11.40 0.89
CA SER A 217 16.52 12.28 0.35
C SER A 217 16.43 12.07 -1.16
N LEU A 218 15.20 11.97 -1.70
CA LEU A 218 15.02 11.74 -3.13
C LEU A 218 15.59 12.90 -3.96
N ALA A 219 15.29 14.14 -3.58
CA ALA A 219 15.76 15.34 -4.29
C ALA A 219 17.29 15.49 -4.34
N ARG A 220 18.03 14.81 -3.47
CA ARG A 220 19.51 14.79 -3.50
C ARG A 220 20.08 13.55 -4.17
N THR A 221 19.22 12.64 -4.59
CA THR A 221 19.59 11.36 -5.19
C THR A 221 19.34 11.39 -6.70
N MET A 222 18.43 12.25 -7.13
CA MET A 222 18.16 12.60 -8.53
C MET A 222 19.30 13.37 -9.19
#